data_ee2c0fab7ddef7ae6e20c4dcd9a15f74
#
_entry.id   ee2c0fab7ddef7ae6e20c4dcd9a15f74
#
_cell.length_a   1.000
_cell.length_b   1.000
_cell.length_c   1.000
_cell.angle_alpha   90.00
_cell.angle_beta   90.00
_cell.angle_gamma   90.00
#
_symmetry.space_group_name_H-M   'P 1'
#
loop_
_entity.id
_entity.type
_entity.pdbx_description
1 polymer ?
#
loop_
_entity_poly.entity_id
_entity_poly.type
_entity_poly.pdbx_seq_one_letter_code
_entity_poly.pdbx_strand_id
1 'polypeptide(L)'
;MQTDTFKDKVVIVTGGANGIGRCIADEFRKQGAVVYVIDKQEGEHFVGDISKQDVLEAFASDVLSKHDKVDIIVNNALPLMKGIDECSYEEFQYALSVGVTAPFYLVKLFMPYLAEGASIINISSS
;
A
#
# COMPACT_ATOMS: atom_id res chain seq x y z
N MET A 1 9.34 21.25 -9.91
CA MET A 1 10.20 20.62 -10.93
C MET A 1 10.16 19.11 -10.80
N GLN A 2 9.98 18.42 -11.90
CA GLN A 2 10.01 16.96 -11.93
C GLN A 2 11.46 16.48 -12.01
N THR A 3 11.78 15.42 -11.29
CA THR A 3 13.11 14.79 -11.33
C THR A 3 12.96 13.34 -11.76
N ASP A 4 14.08 12.69 -12.10
CA ASP A 4 14.10 11.30 -12.55
C ASP A 4 14.77 10.37 -11.54
N THR A 5 14.82 10.77 -10.27
CA THR A 5 15.48 10.00 -9.21
C THR A 5 14.94 8.57 -9.13
N PHE A 6 13.60 8.41 -9.29
CA PHE A 6 12.95 7.10 -9.24
C PHE A 6 12.36 6.71 -10.59
N LYS A 7 12.98 7.16 -11.67
CA LYS A 7 12.48 6.88 -13.02
C LYS A 7 12.28 5.39 -13.23
N ASP A 8 11.08 5.03 -13.69
CA ASP A 8 10.66 3.66 -14.02
C ASP A 8 10.61 2.71 -12.82
N LYS A 9 10.84 3.19 -11.60
CA LYS A 9 10.67 2.37 -10.39
C LYS A 9 9.19 2.15 -10.17
N VAL A 10 8.83 0.93 -9.78
CA VAL A 10 7.45 0.55 -9.48
C VAL A 10 7.24 0.65 -7.98
N VAL A 11 6.30 1.49 -7.59
CA VAL A 11 6.02 1.82 -6.18
C VAL A 11 4.57 1.47 -5.86
N ILE A 12 4.37 0.74 -4.77
CA ILE A 12 3.06 0.38 -4.25
C ILE A 12 2.79 1.23 -3.01
N VAL A 13 1.62 1.86 -2.92
CA VAL A 13 1.22 2.65 -1.75
C VAL A 13 -0.15 2.20 -1.30
N THR A 14 -0.27 1.74 -0.07
CA THR A 14 -1.59 1.46 0.52
C THR A 14 -2.09 2.71 1.21
N GLY A 15 -3.40 2.99 1.11
CA GLY A 15 -3.98 4.19 1.70
C GLY A 15 -3.51 5.48 1.03
N GLY A 16 -3.29 5.44 -0.28
CA GLY A 16 -2.74 6.57 -1.02
C GLY A 16 -3.75 7.54 -1.60
N ALA A 17 -5.04 7.41 -1.27
CA ALA A 17 -6.07 8.26 -1.86
C ALA A 17 -6.11 9.66 -1.26
N ASN A 18 -5.65 9.82 -0.03
CA ASN A 18 -5.60 11.16 0.59
C ASN A 18 -4.54 11.19 1.70
N GLY A 19 -4.38 12.36 2.33
CA GLY A 19 -3.48 12.55 3.46
C GLY A 19 -2.02 12.28 3.13
N ILE A 20 -1.31 11.72 4.08
CA ILE A 20 0.13 11.42 3.95
C ILE A 20 0.39 10.46 2.78
N GLY A 21 -0.46 9.43 2.64
CA GLY A 21 -0.30 8.47 1.56
C GLY A 21 -0.38 9.10 0.19
N ARG A 22 -1.30 10.05 0.00
CA ARG A 22 -1.41 10.78 -1.26
C ARG A 22 -0.18 11.64 -1.52
N CYS A 23 0.33 12.32 -0.50
CA CYS A 23 1.55 13.11 -0.62
C CYS A 23 2.73 12.23 -1.04
N ILE A 24 2.84 11.05 -0.44
CA ILE A 24 3.90 10.09 -0.78
C ILE A 24 3.76 9.64 -2.24
N ALA A 25 2.56 9.25 -2.64
CA ALA A 25 2.30 8.79 -4.01
C ALA A 25 2.62 9.88 -5.04
N ASP A 26 2.16 11.11 -4.78
CA ASP A 26 2.39 12.23 -5.69
C ASP A 26 3.87 12.57 -5.78
N GLU A 27 4.61 12.51 -4.68
CA GLU A 27 6.04 12.80 -4.70
C GLU A 27 6.82 11.75 -5.50
N PHE A 28 6.50 10.47 -5.33
CA PHE A 28 7.13 9.44 -6.15
C PHE A 28 6.83 9.64 -7.63
N ARG A 29 5.62 10.04 -7.98
CA ARG A 29 5.27 10.32 -9.38
C ARG A 29 6.10 11.48 -9.93
N LYS A 30 6.30 12.53 -9.14
CA LYS A 30 7.16 13.66 -9.53
C LYS A 30 8.60 13.23 -9.76
N GLN A 31 9.05 12.19 -9.07
CA GLN A 31 10.40 11.65 -9.20
C GLN A 31 10.53 10.62 -10.33
N GLY A 32 9.49 10.43 -11.11
CA GLY A 32 9.50 9.56 -12.28
C GLY A 32 9.01 8.14 -12.06
N ALA A 33 8.57 7.81 -10.84
CA ALA A 33 8.11 6.45 -10.52
C ALA A 33 6.73 6.15 -11.12
N VAL A 34 6.49 4.86 -11.35
CA VAL A 34 5.18 4.33 -11.66
C VAL A 34 4.54 3.90 -10.34
N VAL A 35 3.47 4.57 -9.93
CA VAL A 35 2.89 4.38 -8.61
C VAL A 35 1.53 3.72 -8.72
N TYR A 36 1.33 2.66 -7.96
CA TYR A 36 0.05 1.97 -7.82
C TYR A 36 -0.47 2.16 -6.42
N VAL A 37 -1.68 2.68 -6.31
CA VAL A 37 -2.34 2.95 -5.04
C VAL A 37 -3.50 1.97 -4.87
N ILE A 38 -3.64 1.42 -3.66
CA ILE A 38 -4.85 0.71 -3.26
C ILE A 38 -5.45 1.41 -2.06
N ASP A 39 -6.74 1.70 -2.11
CA ASP A 39 -7.46 2.39 -1.06
C ASP A 39 -8.93 1.98 -1.14
N LYS A 40 -9.60 1.89 -0.02
CA LYS A 40 -11.02 1.56 -0.01
C LYS A 40 -11.90 2.74 -0.43
N GLN A 41 -11.36 3.96 -0.40
CA GLN A 41 -12.06 5.15 -0.85
C GLN A 41 -12.17 5.16 -2.37
N GLU A 42 -13.30 5.64 -2.89
CA GLU A 42 -13.51 5.77 -4.32
C GLU A 42 -12.50 6.72 -4.97
N GLY A 43 -12.08 6.42 -6.20
CA GLY A 43 -11.12 7.22 -6.92
C GLY A 43 -10.60 6.48 -8.16
N GLU A 44 -9.59 7.06 -8.81
CA GLU A 44 -8.99 6.49 -10.03
C GLU A 44 -7.89 5.47 -9.74
N HIS A 45 -7.73 5.08 -8.50
CA HIS A 45 -6.80 4.03 -8.07
C HIS A 45 -7.52 2.70 -7.98
N PHE A 46 -6.81 1.64 -7.56
CA PHE A 46 -7.44 0.35 -7.27
C PHE A 46 -8.28 0.51 -5.99
N VAL A 47 -9.59 0.37 -6.12
CA VAL A 47 -10.51 0.53 -4.99
C VAL A 47 -10.73 -0.83 -4.34
N GLY A 48 -10.36 -0.96 -3.08
CA GLY A 48 -10.56 -2.20 -2.36
C GLY A 48 -10.13 -2.10 -0.91
N ASP A 49 -10.70 -2.97 -0.09
CA ASP A 49 -10.42 -3.04 1.33
C ASP A 49 -9.29 -4.04 1.57
N ILE A 50 -8.15 -3.57 2.04
CA ILE A 50 -6.96 -4.41 2.23
C ILE A 50 -7.12 -5.42 3.36
N SER A 51 -8.18 -5.35 4.16
CA SER A 51 -8.48 -6.39 5.16
C SER A 51 -8.92 -7.70 4.50
N LYS A 52 -9.20 -7.70 3.20
CA LYS A 52 -9.69 -8.86 2.46
C LYS A 52 -8.56 -9.49 1.66
N GLN A 53 -8.34 -10.77 1.89
CA GLN A 53 -7.27 -11.53 1.21
C GLN A 53 -7.43 -11.50 -0.31
N ASP A 54 -8.63 -11.73 -0.80
CA ASP A 54 -8.91 -11.76 -2.24
C ASP A 54 -8.67 -10.40 -2.90
N VAL A 55 -8.91 -9.30 -2.19
CA VAL A 55 -8.63 -7.96 -2.68
C VAL A 55 -7.13 -7.74 -2.85
N LEU A 56 -6.34 -8.16 -1.86
CA LEU A 56 -4.88 -8.05 -1.96
C LEU A 56 -4.34 -8.88 -3.12
N GLU A 57 -4.87 -10.08 -3.31
CA GLU A 57 -4.47 -10.95 -4.41
C GLU A 57 -4.83 -10.34 -5.76
N ALA A 58 -6.02 -9.77 -5.89
CA ALA A 58 -6.46 -9.11 -7.12
C ALA A 58 -5.60 -7.90 -7.43
N PHE A 59 -5.27 -7.10 -6.43
CA PHE A 59 -4.41 -5.94 -6.59
C PHE A 59 -3.00 -6.35 -7.06
N ALA A 60 -2.40 -7.32 -6.39
CA ALA A 60 -1.07 -7.81 -6.77
C ALA A 60 -1.08 -8.36 -8.21
N SER A 61 -2.11 -9.11 -8.56
CA SER A 61 -2.25 -9.65 -9.91
C SER A 61 -2.34 -8.54 -10.95
N ASP A 62 -3.09 -7.47 -10.65
CA ASP A 62 -3.20 -6.32 -11.54
C ASP A 62 -1.85 -5.65 -11.78
N VAL A 63 -1.09 -5.40 -10.73
CA VAL A 63 0.24 -4.79 -10.85
C VAL A 63 1.19 -5.70 -11.64
N LEU A 64 1.21 -6.99 -11.29
CA LEU A 64 2.14 -7.95 -11.90
C LEU A 64 1.77 -8.30 -13.34
N SER A 65 0.54 -7.98 -13.78
CA SER A 65 0.17 -8.10 -15.18
C SER A 65 0.85 -7.04 -16.06
N LYS A 66 1.34 -5.97 -15.45
CA LYS A 66 1.94 -4.82 -16.15
C LYS A 66 3.44 -4.68 -15.88
N HIS A 67 3.94 -5.26 -14.81
CA HIS A 67 5.34 -5.14 -14.39
C HIS A 67 5.80 -6.47 -13.81
N ASP A 68 7.04 -6.83 -14.08
CA ASP A 68 7.65 -8.06 -13.54
C ASP A 68 8.51 -7.80 -12.31
N LYS A 69 8.65 -6.53 -11.89
CA LYS A 69 9.44 -6.13 -10.73
C LYS A 69 8.71 -5.06 -9.94
N VAL A 70 8.88 -5.10 -8.63
CA VAL A 70 8.42 -4.06 -7.71
C VAL A 70 9.61 -3.56 -6.91
N ASP A 71 9.76 -2.25 -6.82
CA ASP A 71 10.95 -1.63 -6.19
C ASP A 71 10.68 -1.14 -4.78
N ILE A 72 9.48 -0.61 -4.53
CA ILE A 72 9.16 0.00 -3.24
C ILE A 72 7.73 -0.35 -2.86
N ILE A 73 7.53 -0.78 -1.61
CA ILE A 73 6.20 -0.99 -1.04
C ILE A 73 6.08 -0.06 0.16
N VAL A 74 5.09 0.84 0.13
CA VAL A 74 4.81 1.75 1.23
C VAL A 74 3.50 1.31 1.89
N ASN A 75 3.61 0.75 3.08
CA ASN A 75 2.47 0.35 3.89
C ASN A 75 2.04 1.55 4.73
N ASN A 76 1.10 2.33 4.20
CA ASN A 76 0.62 3.56 4.82
C ASN A 76 -0.81 3.45 5.35
N ALA A 77 -1.61 2.50 4.86
CA ALA A 77 -2.99 2.37 5.32
C ALA A 77 -2.99 2.04 6.82
N LEU A 78 -3.66 2.87 7.60
CA LEU A 78 -3.74 2.73 9.04
C LEU A 78 -5.19 2.48 9.44
N PRO A 79 -5.44 1.55 10.38
CA PRO A 79 -6.79 1.34 10.87
C PRO A 79 -7.18 2.48 11.82
N LEU A 80 -8.48 2.82 11.82
CA LEU A 80 -9.01 3.67 12.86
C LEU A 80 -9.14 2.83 14.13
N MET A 81 -8.48 3.27 15.21
CA MET A 81 -8.48 2.56 16.48
C MET A 81 -9.26 3.35 17.52
N LYS A 82 -10.17 2.67 18.19
CA LYS A 82 -10.85 3.19 19.36
C LYS A 82 -10.08 2.79 20.62
N GLY A 83 -10.37 3.46 21.74
CA GLY A 83 -9.81 3.08 23.02
C GLY A 83 -10.28 1.67 23.43
N ILE A 84 -9.58 1.07 24.38
CA ILE A 84 -9.81 -0.31 24.78
C ILE A 84 -11.24 -0.54 25.28
N ASP A 85 -11.84 0.44 25.93
CA ASP A 85 -13.19 0.34 26.49
C ASP A 85 -14.29 0.53 25.43
N GLU A 86 -13.96 1.02 24.25
CA GLU A 86 -14.94 1.26 23.18
C GLU A 86 -14.76 0.33 21.98
N CYS A 87 -13.61 -0.33 21.88
CA CYS A 87 -13.29 -1.16 20.73
C CYS A 87 -13.93 -2.54 20.88
N SER A 88 -14.75 -2.93 19.92
CA SER A 88 -15.34 -4.26 19.91
C SER A 88 -14.31 -5.30 19.43
N TYR A 89 -14.64 -6.57 19.63
CA TYR A 89 -13.81 -7.68 19.14
C TYR A 89 -13.64 -7.59 17.61
N GLU A 90 -14.73 -7.35 16.89
CA GLU A 90 -14.71 -7.26 15.43
C GLU A 90 -13.91 -6.06 14.95
N GLU A 91 -14.02 -4.93 15.63
CA GLU A 91 -13.24 -3.75 15.29
C GLU A 91 -11.75 -3.98 15.49
N PHE A 92 -11.40 -4.69 16.57
CA PHE A 92 -10.00 -5.03 16.83
C PHE A 92 -9.46 -6.02 15.77
N GLN A 93 -10.26 -7.02 15.41
CA GLN A 93 -9.90 -7.96 14.35
C GLN A 93 -9.66 -7.24 13.02
N TYR A 94 -10.54 -6.31 12.68
CA TYR A 94 -10.39 -5.51 11.47
C TYR A 94 -9.11 -4.67 11.51
N ALA A 95 -8.83 -4.05 12.64
CA ALA A 95 -7.62 -3.24 12.80
C ALA A 95 -6.35 -4.07 12.63
N LEU A 96 -6.33 -5.30 13.16
CA LEU A 96 -5.22 -6.22 12.95
C LEU A 96 -5.08 -6.62 11.48
N SER A 97 -6.20 -6.83 10.80
CA SER A 97 -6.19 -7.18 9.39
C SER A 97 -5.58 -6.07 8.53
N VAL A 98 -5.91 -4.82 8.81
CA VAL A 98 -5.39 -3.66 8.08
C VAL A 98 -3.94 -3.36 8.46
N GLY A 99 -3.63 -3.37 9.75
CA GLY A 99 -2.35 -2.89 10.26
C GLY A 99 -1.24 -3.93 10.31
N VAL A 100 -1.57 -5.20 10.35
CA VAL A 100 -0.59 -6.27 10.52
C VAL A 100 -0.67 -7.30 9.41
N THR A 101 -1.83 -7.91 9.22
CA THR A 101 -1.98 -9.00 8.26
C THR A 101 -1.80 -8.53 6.82
N ALA A 102 -2.42 -7.39 6.45
CA ALA A 102 -2.34 -6.88 5.09
C ALA A 102 -0.90 -6.52 4.67
N PRO A 103 -0.14 -5.77 5.47
CA PRO A 103 1.27 -5.50 5.13
C PRO A 103 2.10 -6.78 4.95
N PHE A 104 1.92 -7.75 5.83
CA PHE A 104 2.61 -9.03 5.71
C PHE A 104 2.25 -9.74 4.40
N TYR A 105 0.95 -9.85 4.14
CA TYR A 105 0.50 -10.61 2.97
C TYR A 105 0.86 -9.93 1.66
N LEU A 106 0.78 -8.60 1.62
CA LEU A 106 1.16 -7.84 0.44
C LEU A 106 2.63 -8.05 0.10
N VAL A 107 3.51 -7.99 1.10
CA VAL A 107 4.93 -8.26 0.89
C VAL A 107 5.12 -9.70 0.41
N LYS A 108 4.41 -10.65 1.00
CA LYS A 108 4.49 -12.05 0.59
C LYS A 108 4.09 -12.25 -0.88
N LEU A 109 3.04 -11.56 -1.33
CA LEU A 109 2.57 -11.66 -2.70
C LEU A 109 3.59 -11.10 -3.70
N PHE A 110 4.28 -10.03 -3.35
CA PHE A 110 5.27 -9.40 -4.22
C PHE A 110 6.69 -9.94 -4.05
N MET A 111 6.94 -10.77 -3.04
CA MET A 111 8.30 -11.19 -2.68
C MET A 111 9.09 -11.78 -3.86
N PRO A 112 8.52 -12.69 -4.68
CA PRO A 112 9.27 -13.23 -5.82
C PRO A 112 9.61 -12.19 -6.89
N TYR A 113 8.98 -11.04 -6.83
CA TYR A 113 9.10 -9.98 -7.85
C TYR A 113 9.80 -8.73 -7.35
N LEU A 114 10.32 -8.76 -6.12
CA LEU A 114 11.04 -7.62 -5.58
C LEU A 114 12.38 -7.46 -6.32
N ALA A 115 12.63 -6.23 -6.77
CA ALA A 115 13.88 -5.90 -7.44
C ALA A 115 15.03 -5.94 -6.45
N GLU A 116 16.26 -6.12 -6.97
CA GLU A 116 17.45 -5.99 -6.13
C GLU A 116 17.49 -4.57 -5.56
N GLY A 117 17.72 -4.46 -4.25
CA GLY A 117 17.71 -3.17 -3.57
C GLY A 117 16.34 -2.63 -3.25
N ALA A 118 15.29 -3.47 -3.38
CA ALA A 118 13.92 -3.05 -3.07
C ALA A 118 13.79 -2.63 -1.60
N SER A 119 12.87 -1.69 -1.36
CA SER A 119 12.62 -1.16 -0.01
C SER A 119 11.18 -1.39 0.40
N ILE A 120 10.98 -1.70 1.68
CA ILE A 120 9.65 -1.79 2.28
C ILE A 120 9.59 -0.75 3.38
N ILE A 121 8.64 0.16 3.26
CA ILE A 121 8.49 1.28 4.18
C ILE A 121 7.16 1.13 4.90
N ASN A 122 7.20 1.12 6.23
CA ASN A 122 6.00 1.07 7.06
C ASN A 122 5.81 2.41 7.74
N ILE A 123 4.66 3.03 7.51
CA ILE A 123 4.31 4.29 8.15
C ILE A 123 3.57 3.94 9.44
N SER A 124 4.05 4.46 10.56
CA SER A 124 3.39 4.27 11.84
C SER A 124 3.00 5.61 12.42
N SER A 125 1.96 5.61 13.24
CA SER A 125 1.54 6.79 13.96
C SER A 125 1.77 6.57 15.46
N SER A 126 2.26 7.60 16.10
CA SER A 126 2.50 7.57 17.55
C SER A 126 1.39 8.31 18.31
#